data_ea4d92ba15038a077436fe221d8a7e32
#
_entry.id   ea4d92ba15038a077436fe221d8a7e32
#
_cell.length_a   1.000
_cell.length_b   1.000
_cell.length_c   1.000
_cell.angle_alpha   90.00
_cell.angle_beta   90.00
_cell.angle_gamma   90.00
#
_symmetry.space_group_name_H-M   'P 1'
#
loop_
_entity.id
_entity.type
_entity.pdbx_description
1 polymer ?
#
loop_
_entity_poly.entity_id
_entity_poly.type
_entity_poly.pdbx_seq_one_letter_code
_entity_poly.pdbx_strand_id
1 'polypeptide(L)'
;MTISNIEKIKCPQGHLFEVSLLSAISVADNPELKEALIAGEINLVSCPVCGEMFFAERFILYHDSKNELIAFVYPLSFQEQAAQCKAKMKKEFELALANFDERQKINYEPILLFGIEDLVLLLRSEQNIEDEEAILKYIAPKLSIKIVRISPHLSHRLGIPKLLPMPKDLKELDVKALTESLQTLVKYNPNLLHYAELLEKISKRIINISDIK
;
A
#
# COMPACT_ATOMS: atom_id res chain seq x y z
N MET A 1 10.53 -12.27 5.72
CA MET A 1 10.18 -13.58 6.33
C MET A 1 8.75 -13.53 6.81
N THR A 2 7.91 -14.47 6.33
CA THR A 2 6.52 -14.62 6.78
C THR A 2 6.50 -15.40 8.10
N ILE A 3 5.68 -14.98 9.06
CA ILE A 3 5.60 -15.57 10.41
C ILE A 3 4.16 -15.90 10.74
N SER A 4 3.93 -17.13 11.16
CA SER A 4 2.68 -17.56 11.79
C SER A 4 2.93 -18.13 13.18
N ASN A 5 1.97 -17.90 14.09
CA ASN A 5 2.04 -18.36 15.46
C ASN A 5 0.75 -19.12 15.81
N ILE A 6 0.88 -20.20 16.60
CA ILE A 6 -0.28 -20.87 17.17
C ILE A 6 -0.75 -20.05 18.36
N GLU A 7 -1.99 -19.59 18.30
CA GLU A 7 -2.61 -18.79 19.35
C GLU A 7 -3.91 -19.43 19.84
N LYS A 8 -4.17 -19.30 21.12
CA LYS A 8 -5.45 -19.67 21.71
C LYS A 8 -6.42 -18.50 21.62
N ILE A 9 -7.48 -18.67 20.82
CA ILE A 9 -8.48 -17.64 20.56
C ILE A 9 -9.87 -18.07 21.02
N LYS A 10 -10.78 -17.10 21.09
CA LYS A 10 -12.17 -17.30 21.44
C LYS A 10 -13.07 -16.89 20.26
N CYS A 11 -13.95 -17.78 19.82
CA CYS A 11 -14.93 -17.40 18.80
C CYS A 11 -16.02 -16.47 19.36
N PRO A 12 -16.82 -15.81 18.53
CA PRO A 12 -17.93 -14.95 18.96
C PRO A 12 -18.92 -15.68 19.90
N GLN A 13 -19.12 -17.00 19.73
CA GLN A 13 -19.98 -17.84 20.59
C GLN A 13 -19.31 -18.29 21.90
N GLY A 14 -18.04 -17.91 22.11
CA GLY A 14 -17.34 -18.16 23.36
C GLY A 14 -16.48 -19.43 23.42
N HIS A 15 -16.39 -20.23 22.36
CA HIS A 15 -15.55 -21.44 22.32
C HIS A 15 -14.08 -21.07 22.22
N LEU A 16 -13.24 -21.72 23.04
CA LEU A 16 -11.79 -21.56 23.03
C LEU A 16 -11.16 -22.68 22.20
N PHE A 17 -10.23 -22.31 21.31
CA PHE A 17 -9.47 -23.28 20.52
C PHE A 17 -8.13 -22.67 20.07
N GLU A 18 -7.23 -23.50 19.57
CA GLU A 18 -5.94 -23.09 19.06
C GLU A 18 -5.98 -23.05 17.54
N VAL A 19 -5.35 -22.02 16.96
CA VAL A 19 -5.26 -21.83 15.50
C VAL A 19 -3.96 -21.12 15.15
N SER A 20 -3.43 -21.42 13.97
CA SER A 20 -2.28 -20.71 13.41
C SER A 20 -2.74 -19.41 12.79
N LEU A 21 -2.18 -18.28 13.23
CA LEU A 21 -2.46 -16.95 12.73
C LEU A 21 -1.20 -16.29 12.18
N LEU A 22 -1.32 -15.61 11.05
CA LEU A 22 -0.25 -14.81 10.47
C LEU A 22 -0.07 -13.51 11.27
N SER A 23 1.17 -13.25 11.68
CA SER A 23 1.57 -12.03 12.38
C SER A 23 2.58 -11.19 11.58
N ALA A 24 3.25 -11.79 10.59
CA ALA A 24 4.06 -11.06 9.61
C ALA A 24 3.91 -11.69 8.23
N ILE A 25 3.83 -10.85 7.20
CA ILE A 25 3.69 -11.23 5.80
C ILE A 25 4.80 -10.53 5.01
N SER A 26 5.64 -11.33 4.36
CA SER A 26 6.64 -10.87 3.40
C SER A 26 6.23 -11.30 2.00
N VAL A 27 5.87 -10.35 1.15
CA VAL A 27 5.47 -10.62 -0.25
C VAL A 27 6.62 -11.18 -1.07
N ALA A 28 7.86 -10.84 -0.73
CA ALA A 28 9.04 -11.39 -1.41
C ALA A 28 9.21 -12.90 -1.16
N ASP A 29 8.83 -13.38 0.03
CA ASP A 29 8.90 -14.81 0.38
C ASP A 29 7.63 -15.57 -0.04
N ASN A 30 6.46 -14.93 0.08
CA ASN A 30 5.16 -15.52 -0.16
C ASN A 30 4.25 -14.55 -0.94
N PRO A 31 4.45 -14.41 -2.27
CA PRO A 31 3.67 -13.48 -3.10
C PRO A 31 2.17 -13.81 -3.14
N GLU A 32 1.80 -15.08 -2.97
CA GLU A 32 0.40 -15.54 -2.92
C GLU A 32 -0.40 -14.96 -1.76
N LEU A 33 0.29 -14.55 -0.67
CA LEU A 33 -0.38 -13.95 0.49
C LEU A 33 -0.90 -12.54 0.20
N LYS A 34 -0.37 -11.82 -0.79
CA LYS A 34 -0.93 -10.54 -1.24
C LYS A 34 -2.32 -10.75 -1.84
N GLU A 35 -2.48 -11.76 -2.67
CA GLU A 35 -3.77 -12.12 -3.27
C GLU A 35 -4.76 -12.60 -2.20
N ALA A 36 -4.30 -13.44 -1.27
CA ALA A 36 -5.12 -13.90 -0.15
C ALA A 36 -5.58 -12.74 0.76
N LEU A 37 -4.73 -11.70 0.97
CA LEU A 37 -5.13 -10.46 1.67
C LEU A 37 -6.24 -9.73 0.91
N ILE A 38 -6.07 -9.53 -0.40
CA ILE A 38 -7.05 -8.84 -1.25
C ILE A 38 -8.37 -9.61 -1.29
N ALA A 39 -8.31 -10.95 -1.28
CA ALA A 39 -9.49 -11.82 -1.21
C ALA A 39 -10.16 -11.83 0.17
N GLY A 40 -9.50 -11.30 1.22
CA GLY A 40 -10.03 -11.31 2.59
C GLY A 40 -9.93 -12.67 3.27
N GLU A 41 -8.91 -13.47 2.94
CA GLU A 41 -8.73 -14.84 3.46
C GLU A 41 -7.76 -14.90 4.66
N ILE A 42 -6.95 -13.86 4.86
CA ILE A 42 -5.93 -13.84 5.91
C ILE A 42 -6.58 -13.75 7.29
N ASN A 43 -6.18 -14.68 8.16
CA ASN A 43 -6.70 -14.83 9.53
C ASN A 43 -8.24 -14.99 9.60
N LEU A 44 -8.86 -15.43 8.50
CA LEU A 44 -10.23 -15.92 8.50
C LEU A 44 -10.23 -17.34 9.07
N VAL A 45 -10.90 -17.55 10.20
CA VAL A 45 -10.91 -18.82 10.94
C VAL A 45 -12.31 -19.36 11.10
N SER A 46 -12.43 -20.68 11.08
CA SER A 46 -13.67 -21.41 11.42
C SER A 46 -13.55 -22.05 12.79
N CYS A 47 -14.52 -21.81 13.66
CA CYS A 47 -14.56 -22.44 14.97
C CYS A 47 -14.82 -23.94 14.82
N PRO A 48 -13.95 -24.83 15.36
CA PRO A 48 -14.12 -26.30 15.25
C PRO A 48 -15.32 -26.82 16.04
N VAL A 49 -15.90 -26.03 16.94
CA VAL A 49 -17.03 -26.43 17.80
C VAL A 49 -18.37 -26.07 17.18
N CYS A 50 -18.52 -24.81 16.69
CA CYS A 50 -19.80 -24.32 16.16
C CYS A 50 -19.80 -24.02 14.66
N GLY A 51 -18.64 -24.13 13.99
CA GLY A 51 -18.51 -23.87 12.56
C GLY A 51 -18.55 -22.38 12.18
N GLU A 52 -18.70 -21.46 13.14
CA GLU A 52 -18.76 -20.03 12.86
C GLU A 52 -17.45 -19.53 12.30
N MET A 53 -17.54 -18.79 11.20
CA MET A 53 -16.40 -18.14 10.54
C MET A 53 -16.28 -16.69 11.01
N PHE A 54 -15.07 -16.27 11.37
CA PHE A 54 -14.79 -14.91 11.80
C PHE A 54 -13.33 -14.55 11.54
N PHE A 55 -13.05 -13.26 11.47
CA PHE A 55 -11.68 -12.77 11.40
C PHE A 55 -11.07 -12.70 12.80
N ALA A 56 -9.91 -13.36 12.96
CA ALA A 56 -9.13 -13.22 14.18
C ALA A 56 -8.26 -11.95 14.07
N GLU A 57 -8.79 -10.82 14.60
CA GLU A 57 -8.04 -9.56 14.61
C GLU A 57 -6.75 -9.68 15.40
N ARG A 58 -5.62 -9.46 14.72
CA ARG A 58 -4.28 -9.48 15.28
C ARG A 58 -3.44 -8.39 14.65
N PHE A 59 -2.35 -8.06 15.34
CA PHE A 59 -1.29 -7.27 14.72
C PHE A 59 -0.69 -8.04 13.54
N ILE A 60 -0.53 -7.35 12.41
CA ILE A 60 0.12 -7.88 11.21
C ILE A 60 1.19 -6.88 10.77
N LEU A 61 2.42 -7.36 10.59
CA LEU A 61 3.46 -6.65 9.89
C LEU A 61 3.45 -7.08 8.41
N TYR A 62 3.08 -6.19 7.52
CA TYR A 62 3.12 -6.43 6.07
C TYR A 62 4.34 -5.77 5.45
N HIS A 63 5.06 -6.51 4.60
CA HIS A 63 6.23 -6.01 3.88
C HIS A 63 6.23 -6.44 2.42
N ASP A 64 6.17 -5.46 1.52
CA ASP A 64 6.35 -5.60 0.07
C ASP A 64 7.56 -4.76 -0.37
N SER A 65 8.73 -5.38 -0.44
CA SER A 65 9.98 -4.70 -0.79
C SER A 65 9.98 -4.17 -2.23
N LYS A 66 9.26 -4.82 -3.14
CA LYS A 66 9.14 -4.39 -4.55
C LYS A 66 8.38 -3.07 -4.67
N ASN A 67 7.37 -2.89 -3.83
CA ASN A 67 6.54 -1.68 -3.79
C ASN A 67 6.96 -0.71 -2.67
N GLU A 68 8.10 -0.92 -2.01
CA GLU A 68 8.63 -0.07 -0.94
C GLU A 68 7.57 0.20 0.15
N LEU A 69 6.80 -0.84 0.51
CA LEU A 69 5.71 -0.75 1.46
C LEU A 69 5.98 -1.59 2.70
N ILE A 70 5.97 -0.94 3.87
CA ILE A 70 5.88 -1.58 5.17
C ILE A 70 4.65 -1.04 5.88
N ALA A 71 3.74 -1.92 6.29
CA ALA A 71 2.55 -1.55 7.04
C ALA A 71 2.52 -2.26 8.39
N PHE A 72 2.35 -1.48 9.44
CA PHE A 72 2.05 -1.95 10.79
C PHE A 72 0.53 -1.88 10.96
N VAL A 73 -0.12 -3.03 10.87
CA VAL A 73 -1.57 -3.14 10.94
C VAL A 73 -1.97 -3.58 12.33
N TYR A 74 -2.51 -2.66 13.10
CA TYR A 74 -3.05 -2.94 14.43
C TYR A 74 -4.54 -3.31 14.35
N PRO A 75 -5.07 -4.12 15.28
CA PRO A 75 -6.51 -4.30 15.40
C PRO A 75 -7.24 -2.96 15.49
N LEU A 76 -8.46 -2.89 14.93
CA LEU A 76 -9.26 -1.66 14.91
C LEU A 76 -9.50 -1.09 16.32
N SER A 77 -9.60 -1.96 17.32
CA SER A 77 -9.74 -1.58 18.74
C SER A 77 -8.60 -0.71 19.30
N PHE A 78 -7.45 -0.64 18.61
CA PHE A 78 -6.32 0.22 19.00
C PHE A 78 -6.36 1.62 18.37
N GLN A 79 -7.36 1.94 17.56
CA GLN A 79 -7.44 3.23 16.84
C GLN A 79 -7.45 4.44 17.80
N GLU A 80 -8.11 4.32 18.97
CA GLU A 80 -8.09 5.38 20.00
C GLU A 80 -6.69 5.61 20.59
N GLN A 81 -5.78 4.63 20.47
CA GLN A 81 -4.40 4.68 20.94
C GLN A 81 -3.41 4.97 19.81
N ALA A 82 -3.85 5.58 18.71
CA ALA A 82 -3.05 5.80 17.50
C ALA A 82 -1.69 6.46 17.77
N ALA A 83 -1.62 7.43 18.69
CA ALA A 83 -0.37 8.10 19.05
C ALA A 83 0.64 7.13 19.70
N GLN A 84 0.17 6.21 20.55
CA GLN A 84 1.02 5.20 21.21
C GLN A 84 1.48 4.14 20.18
N CYS A 85 0.56 3.67 19.32
CA CYS A 85 0.89 2.74 18.24
C CYS A 85 1.93 3.34 17.30
N LYS A 86 1.80 4.61 16.93
CA LYS A 86 2.77 5.31 16.08
C LYS A 86 4.15 5.43 16.75
N ALA A 87 4.21 5.75 18.03
CA ALA A 87 5.47 5.80 18.77
C ALA A 87 6.14 4.42 18.85
N LYS A 88 5.35 3.37 19.14
CA LYS A 88 5.83 1.99 19.18
C LYS A 88 6.34 1.54 17.80
N MET A 89 5.58 1.77 16.73
CA MET A 89 5.98 1.48 15.35
C MET A 89 7.34 2.09 15.00
N LYS A 90 7.53 3.40 15.27
CA LYS A 90 8.80 4.08 15.00
C LYS A 90 9.95 3.43 15.74
N LYS A 91 9.79 3.17 17.04
CA LYS A 91 10.83 2.54 17.87
C LYS A 91 11.19 1.14 17.36
N GLU A 92 10.20 0.32 17.06
CA GLU A 92 10.42 -1.05 16.56
C GLU A 92 11.09 -1.04 15.18
N PHE A 93 10.69 -0.10 14.31
CA PHE A 93 11.28 0.06 12.99
C PHE A 93 12.75 0.51 13.08
N GLU A 94 13.07 1.50 13.93
CA GLU A 94 14.43 1.97 14.17
C GLU A 94 15.34 0.84 14.72
N LEU A 95 14.81 0.04 15.66
CA LEU A 95 15.53 -1.12 16.18
C LEU A 95 15.76 -2.19 15.11
N ALA A 96 14.80 -2.42 14.24
CA ALA A 96 14.95 -3.35 13.12
C ALA A 96 16.02 -2.85 12.16
N LEU A 97 15.99 -1.57 11.76
CA LEU A 97 17.00 -0.96 10.87
C LEU A 97 18.43 -1.04 11.42
N ALA A 98 18.59 -0.90 12.74
CA ALA A 98 19.91 -1.00 13.39
C ALA A 98 20.55 -2.40 13.27
N ASN A 99 19.73 -3.43 13.04
CA ASN A 99 20.16 -4.82 12.91
C ASN A 99 20.32 -5.28 11.44
N PHE A 100 19.98 -4.43 10.46
CA PHE A 100 20.17 -4.75 9.04
C PHE A 100 21.58 -4.37 8.57
N ASP A 101 22.18 -5.25 7.76
CA ASP A 101 23.41 -4.93 7.03
C ASP A 101 23.20 -3.73 6.10
N GLU A 102 24.29 -2.95 5.86
CA GLU A 102 24.23 -1.76 4.98
C GLU A 102 23.64 -2.04 3.58
N ARG A 103 23.74 -3.27 3.11
CA ARG A 103 23.19 -3.71 1.80
C ARG A 103 21.68 -3.93 1.80
N GLN A 104 21.05 -3.97 2.98
CA GLN A 104 19.62 -4.24 3.18
C GLN A 104 18.88 -3.01 3.74
N LYS A 105 19.52 -1.83 3.76
CA LYS A 105 18.92 -0.61 4.30
C LYS A 105 17.60 -0.30 3.58
N ILE A 106 16.54 -0.34 4.34
CA ILE A 106 15.22 0.13 3.93
C ILE A 106 15.24 1.66 3.98
N ASN A 107 14.94 2.29 2.83
CA ASN A 107 14.97 3.76 2.67
C ASN A 107 13.59 4.40 2.71
N TYR A 108 12.57 3.67 3.15
CA TYR A 108 11.20 4.13 3.19
C TYR A 108 10.60 3.93 4.59
N GLU A 109 9.73 4.86 4.97
CA GLU A 109 9.10 4.85 6.29
C GLU A 109 7.90 3.89 6.33
N PRO A 110 7.67 3.22 7.49
CA PRO A 110 6.50 2.38 7.66
C PRO A 110 5.23 3.23 7.78
N ILE A 111 4.11 2.66 7.34
CA ILE A 111 2.78 3.23 7.55
C ILE A 111 2.05 2.51 8.68
N LEU A 112 1.16 3.24 9.35
CA LEU A 112 0.32 2.75 10.43
C LEU A 112 -1.11 2.61 9.92
N LEU A 113 -1.69 1.42 10.06
CA LEU A 113 -3.06 1.11 9.67
C LEU A 113 -3.82 0.48 10.85
N PHE A 114 -5.16 0.61 10.85
CA PHE A 114 -6.03 0.02 11.85
C PHE A 114 -7.13 -0.82 11.21
N GLY A 115 -7.11 -2.12 11.51
CA GLY A 115 -7.93 -3.11 10.83
C GLY A 115 -7.27 -3.62 9.55
N ILE A 116 -7.54 -4.87 9.23
CA ILE A 116 -7.03 -5.51 8.00
C ILE A 116 -7.67 -4.89 6.75
N GLU A 117 -8.87 -4.33 6.89
CA GLU A 117 -9.62 -3.67 5.84
C GLU A 117 -8.87 -2.48 5.24
N ASP A 118 -8.19 -1.67 6.09
CA ASP A 118 -7.38 -0.54 5.61
C ASP A 118 -6.23 -1.03 4.73
N LEU A 119 -5.58 -2.14 5.10
CA LEU A 119 -4.54 -2.76 4.27
C LEU A 119 -5.12 -3.28 2.96
N VAL A 120 -6.26 -3.97 3.00
CA VAL A 120 -6.94 -4.48 1.79
C VAL A 120 -7.33 -3.35 0.85
N LEU A 121 -7.88 -2.25 1.37
CA LEU A 121 -8.22 -1.06 0.57
C LEU A 121 -6.98 -0.45 -0.09
N LEU A 122 -5.88 -0.34 0.65
CA LEU A 122 -4.62 0.15 0.11
C LEU A 122 -4.12 -0.75 -1.04
N LEU A 123 -4.09 -2.07 -0.84
CA LEU A 123 -3.60 -3.01 -1.85
C LEU A 123 -4.50 -3.06 -3.09
N ARG A 124 -5.82 -2.95 -2.93
CA ARG A 124 -6.76 -2.83 -4.07
C ARG A 124 -6.56 -1.52 -4.84
N SER A 125 -6.34 -0.41 -4.13
CA SER A 125 -6.02 0.87 -4.78
C SER A 125 -4.72 0.77 -5.58
N GLU A 126 -3.67 0.12 -5.03
CA GLU A 126 -2.44 -0.15 -5.77
C GLU A 126 -2.67 -0.95 -7.04
N GLN A 127 -3.48 -2.00 -6.97
CA GLN A 127 -3.80 -2.85 -8.12
C GLN A 127 -4.52 -2.05 -9.21
N ASN A 128 -5.50 -1.22 -8.84
CA ASN A 128 -6.18 -0.34 -9.79
C ASN A 128 -5.23 0.67 -10.43
N ILE A 129 -4.30 1.24 -9.67
CA ILE A 129 -3.26 2.14 -10.18
C ILE A 129 -2.35 1.40 -11.17
N GLU A 130 -1.95 0.16 -10.87
CA GLU A 130 -1.11 -0.64 -11.77
C GLU A 130 -1.80 -0.95 -13.09
N ASP A 131 -3.10 -1.19 -13.08
CA ASP A 131 -3.92 -1.38 -14.29
C ASP A 131 -3.97 -0.09 -15.13
N GLU A 132 -4.19 1.07 -14.50
CA GLU A 132 -4.15 2.36 -15.19
C GLU A 132 -2.75 2.69 -15.73
N GLU A 133 -1.69 2.34 -15.02
CA GLU A 133 -0.30 2.49 -15.48
C GLU A 133 0.01 1.61 -16.71
N ALA A 134 -0.58 0.42 -16.78
CA ALA A 134 -0.46 -0.43 -17.96
C ALA A 134 -1.15 0.21 -19.19
N ILE A 135 -2.33 0.80 -18.98
CA ILE A 135 -3.02 1.58 -20.02
C ILE A 135 -2.20 2.80 -20.43
N LEU A 136 -1.65 3.56 -19.48
CA LEU A 136 -0.77 4.70 -19.79
C LEU A 136 0.41 4.28 -20.67
N LYS A 137 1.10 3.19 -20.35
CA LYS A 137 2.23 2.69 -21.17
C LYS A 137 1.82 2.42 -22.62
N TYR A 138 0.60 1.93 -22.83
CA TYR A 138 0.09 1.63 -24.18
C TYR A 138 -0.29 2.89 -24.97
N ILE A 139 -0.85 3.92 -24.29
CA ILE A 139 -1.33 5.13 -24.98
C ILE A 139 -0.29 6.26 -25.05
N ALA A 140 0.70 6.28 -24.16
CA ALA A 140 1.71 7.34 -24.07
C ALA A 140 2.43 7.61 -25.41
N PRO A 141 2.84 6.59 -26.20
CA PRO A 141 3.45 6.82 -27.51
C PRO A 141 2.55 7.55 -28.50
N LYS A 142 1.22 7.29 -28.46
CA LYS A 142 0.22 7.90 -29.35
C LYS A 142 -0.01 9.38 -29.02
N LEU A 143 0.17 9.76 -27.74
CA LEU A 143 -0.02 11.13 -27.26
C LEU A 143 1.29 11.93 -27.22
N SER A 144 2.38 11.37 -27.73
CA SER A 144 3.72 12.00 -27.63
C SER A 144 4.15 12.31 -26.19
N ILE A 145 3.70 11.50 -25.25
CA ILE A 145 4.02 11.57 -23.82
C ILE A 145 5.19 10.63 -23.52
N LYS A 146 6.14 11.06 -22.69
CA LYS A 146 7.09 10.19 -22.02
C LYS A 146 6.59 9.87 -20.61
N ILE A 147 7.06 8.75 -20.07
CA ILE A 147 6.72 8.30 -18.73
C ILE A 147 7.91 8.55 -17.82
N VAL A 148 7.68 9.23 -16.71
CA VAL A 148 8.63 9.41 -15.62
C VAL A 148 8.18 8.56 -14.44
N ARG A 149 9.09 7.78 -13.87
CA ARG A 149 8.80 6.93 -12.71
C ARG A 149 9.27 7.64 -11.44
N ILE A 150 8.40 7.67 -10.44
CA ILE A 150 8.72 8.05 -9.07
C ILE A 150 8.86 6.79 -8.18
N SER A 151 9.41 6.96 -6.97
CA SER A 151 9.53 5.82 -6.06
C SER A 151 8.14 5.33 -5.61
N PRO A 152 7.97 4.01 -5.43
CA PRO A 152 6.73 3.46 -4.90
C PRO A 152 6.34 4.06 -3.55
N HIS A 153 7.31 4.23 -2.64
CA HIS A 153 7.05 4.86 -1.34
C HIS A 153 6.46 6.27 -1.46
N LEU A 154 7.01 7.09 -2.38
CA LEU A 154 6.49 8.43 -2.63
C LEU A 154 5.07 8.39 -3.20
N SER A 155 4.81 7.45 -4.11
CA SER A 155 3.49 7.17 -4.66
C SER A 155 2.47 6.85 -3.55
N HIS A 156 2.81 5.96 -2.62
CA HIS A 156 1.96 5.62 -1.47
C HIS A 156 1.70 6.82 -0.56
N ARG A 157 2.76 7.56 -0.21
CA ARG A 157 2.66 8.73 0.68
C ARG A 157 1.74 9.81 0.12
N LEU A 158 1.77 10.02 -1.18
CA LEU A 158 0.97 11.06 -1.86
C LEU A 158 -0.37 10.54 -2.41
N GLY A 159 -0.56 9.22 -2.45
CA GLY A 159 -1.74 8.59 -3.06
C GLY A 159 -1.86 8.95 -4.54
N ILE A 160 -0.79 8.74 -5.32
CA ILE A 160 -0.70 9.05 -6.76
C ILE A 160 -0.05 7.90 -7.54
N PRO A 161 -0.25 7.80 -8.86
CA PRO A 161 0.41 6.80 -9.68
C PRO A 161 1.95 6.90 -9.66
N LYS A 162 2.63 5.77 -9.73
CA LYS A 162 4.11 5.68 -9.81
C LYS A 162 4.65 6.18 -11.15
N LEU A 163 3.83 6.13 -12.21
CA LEU A 163 4.18 6.53 -13.55
C LEU A 163 3.49 7.85 -13.90
N LEU A 164 4.28 8.90 -14.08
CA LEU A 164 3.79 10.23 -14.37
C LEU A 164 3.94 10.56 -15.86
N PRO A 165 2.88 11.09 -16.52
CA PRO A 165 2.94 11.51 -17.92
C PRO A 165 3.64 12.86 -18.03
N MET A 166 4.63 12.97 -18.93
CA MET A 166 5.37 14.19 -19.18
C MET A 166 5.54 14.45 -20.68
N PRO A 167 5.67 15.70 -21.17
CA PRO A 167 6.03 15.97 -22.53
C PRO A 167 7.42 15.38 -22.87
N LYS A 168 7.60 14.92 -24.13
CA LYS A 168 8.86 14.27 -24.56
C LYS A 168 10.07 15.17 -24.45
N ASP A 169 9.91 16.47 -24.67
CA ASP A 169 11.01 17.42 -24.83
C ASP A 169 11.53 17.99 -23.49
N LEU A 170 10.84 17.76 -22.39
CA LEU A 170 11.24 18.27 -21.08
C LEU A 170 12.16 17.29 -20.34
N LYS A 171 13.26 17.82 -19.81
CA LYS A 171 14.26 17.01 -19.06
C LYS A 171 13.89 16.84 -17.59
N GLU A 172 13.22 17.82 -16.99
CA GLU A 172 12.88 17.86 -15.58
C GLU A 172 11.37 17.86 -15.35
N LEU A 173 10.96 17.39 -14.17
CA LEU A 173 9.57 17.41 -13.74
C LEU A 173 9.13 18.86 -13.48
N ASP A 174 8.16 19.35 -14.26
CA ASP A 174 7.56 20.67 -14.16
C ASP A 174 6.05 20.60 -13.96
N VAL A 175 5.50 21.45 -13.07
CA VAL A 175 4.05 21.47 -12.71
C VAL A 175 3.19 21.69 -13.94
N LYS A 176 3.51 22.69 -14.73
CA LYS A 176 2.70 23.09 -15.88
C LYS A 176 2.69 21.98 -16.91
N ALA A 177 3.85 21.42 -17.20
CA ALA A 177 4.02 20.35 -18.15
C ALA A 177 3.33 19.06 -17.72
N LEU A 178 3.40 18.70 -16.42
CA LEU A 178 2.67 17.58 -15.87
C LEU A 178 1.16 17.79 -15.99
N THR A 179 0.69 19.00 -15.64
CA THR A 179 -0.75 19.35 -15.74
C THR A 179 -1.26 19.24 -17.18
N GLU A 180 -0.54 19.79 -18.17
CA GLU A 180 -0.91 19.71 -19.58
C GLU A 180 -0.94 18.26 -20.09
N SER A 181 0.03 17.45 -19.67
CA SER A 181 0.07 16.02 -20.02
C SER A 181 -1.07 15.24 -19.39
N LEU A 182 -1.39 15.51 -18.12
CA LEU A 182 -2.54 14.90 -17.43
C LEU A 182 -3.87 15.29 -18.08
N GLN A 183 -4.05 16.58 -18.42
CA GLN A 183 -5.25 17.04 -19.14
C GLN A 183 -5.41 16.31 -20.48
N THR A 184 -4.33 16.17 -21.23
CA THR A 184 -4.33 15.46 -22.52
C THR A 184 -4.68 13.98 -22.31
N LEU A 185 -4.07 13.34 -21.29
CA LEU A 185 -4.28 11.94 -20.96
C LEU A 185 -5.73 11.66 -20.56
N VAL A 186 -6.26 12.41 -19.61
CA VAL A 186 -7.64 12.25 -19.07
C VAL A 186 -8.68 12.57 -20.14
N LYS A 187 -8.43 13.57 -21.00
CA LYS A 187 -9.30 13.86 -22.15
C LYS A 187 -9.34 12.70 -23.15
N TYR A 188 -8.20 12.04 -23.37
CA TYR A 188 -8.10 10.88 -24.26
C TYR A 188 -8.77 9.62 -23.69
N ASN A 189 -8.59 9.38 -22.40
CA ASN A 189 -9.21 8.27 -21.67
C ASN A 189 -9.71 8.70 -20.28
N PRO A 190 -11.00 9.06 -20.16
CA PRO A 190 -11.58 9.52 -18.89
C PRO A 190 -11.72 8.42 -17.82
N ASN A 191 -11.48 7.15 -18.17
CA ASN A 191 -11.53 6.04 -17.21
C ASN A 191 -10.24 5.89 -16.39
N LEU A 192 -9.23 6.72 -16.65
CA LEU A 192 -8.00 6.78 -15.85
C LEU A 192 -8.26 7.63 -14.58
N LEU A 193 -8.97 7.05 -13.62
CA LEU A 193 -9.50 7.76 -12.46
C LEU A 193 -8.41 8.31 -11.54
N HIS A 194 -7.35 7.54 -11.28
CA HIS A 194 -6.24 7.98 -10.44
C HIS A 194 -5.42 9.11 -11.10
N TYR A 195 -5.34 9.14 -12.43
CA TYR A 195 -4.74 10.27 -13.15
C TYR A 195 -5.65 11.50 -13.15
N ALA A 196 -6.96 11.31 -13.19
CA ALA A 196 -7.91 12.42 -13.04
C ALA A 196 -7.84 13.01 -11.61
N GLU A 197 -7.78 12.16 -10.58
CA GLU A 197 -7.57 12.58 -9.20
C GLU A 197 -6.24 13.32 -9.01
N LEU A 198 -5.16 12.84 -9.62
CA LEU A 198 -3.86 13.52 -9.59
C LEU A 198 -3.96 14.92 -10.19
N LEU A 199 -4.63 15.06 -11.34
CA LEU A 199 -4.87 16.37 -11.98
C LEU A 199 -5.65 17.30 -11.04
N GLU A 200 -6.66 16.78 -10.36
CA GLU A 200 -7.46 17.55 -9.39
C GLU A 200 -6.62 17.96 -8.16
N LYS A 201 -5.82 17.04 -7.58
CA LYS A 201 -4.93 17.32 -6.44
C LYS A 201 -3.91 18.42 -6.77
N ILE A 202 -3.32 18.40 -7.98
CA ILE A 202 -2.41 19.45 -8.44
C ILE A 202 -3.14 20.77 -8.64
N SER A 203 -4.31 20.76 -9.28
CA SER A 203 -5.12 21.95 -9.55
C SER A 203 -5.56 22.65 -8.26
N LYS A 204 -5.91 21.87 -7.23
CA LYS A 204 -6.27 22.36 -5.89
C LYS A 204 -5.05 22.68 -5.01
N ARG A 205 -3.82 22.52 -5.49
CA ARG A 205 -2.57 22.69 -4.74
C ARG A 205 -2.48 21.83 -3.48
N ILE A 206 -3.12 20.65 -3.48
CA ILE A 206 -3.02 19.67 -2.40
C ILE A 206 -1.64 18.99 -2.45
N ILE A 207 -1.10 18.81 -3.67
CA ILE A 207 0.23 18.26 -3.92
C ILE A 207 1.03 19.29 -4.71
N ASN A 208 2.25 19.57 -4.25
CA ASN A 208 3.21 20.38 -4.97
C ASN A 208 4.28 19.48 -5.60
N ILE A 209 4.89 19.93 -6.68
CA ILE A 209 5.97 19.16 -7.34
C ILE A 209 7.22 19.03 -6.46
N SER A 210 7.46 19.97 -5.53
CA SER A 210 8.48 19.80 -4.50
C SER A 210 8.28 18.50 -3.67
N ASP A 211 7.04 18.05 -3.55
CA ASP A 211 6.70 16.83 -2.79
C ASP A 211 6.95 15.56 -3.62
N ILE A 212 7.09 15.71 -4.95
CA ILE A 212 7.28 14.62 -5.93
C ILE A 212 8.77 14.46 -6.31
N LYS A 213 9.61 15.45 -5.99
CA LYS A 213 11.07 15.41 -6.20
C LYS A 213 11.77 14.75 -5.03
#